data_3aa485bba9c24eeacba09cc1c4c9f93c
#
_entry.id   3aa485bba9c24eeacba09cc1c4c9f93c
#
_cell.length_a   1.000
_cell.length_b   1.000
_cell.length_c   1.000
_cell.angle_alpha   90.00
_cell.angle_beta   90.00
_cell.angle_gamma   90.00
#
_symmetry.space_group_name_H-M   'P 1'
#
loop_
_entity.id
_entity.type
_entity.pdbx_description
1 polymer ?
#
loop_
_entity_poly.entity_id
_entity_poly.type
_entity_poly.pdbx_seq_one_letter_code
_entity_poly.pdbx_strand_id
1 'polypeptide(L)'
;MTDAGHKLIVGQLSPFSDKAQAMFRFKGIPFERIEVNPKITAELLVPKTGKHLIPGLIKPDGSGLGDSTRIAHYADELRPDPPFLPDEPRLEFLTHLIEDYADEWMTKLMFCFRWTFDADGARAAEVFARTMATAEMPSEQLRELIPARLRKQMHFLMGGEHNAPFFEKEFHRVYAALDPHFAAHPYLLGPRPTLADFALWGQSKQMLDDPTPGSWMRRDHPHVARWIERFTAGSYERDAHAAGEWLDPAVLAPLYRRIEATYFPWVLANRRAVKAGEKTFRFESDGFAIDFPAGGYLEKCFAAVDARRQALSAADREAVDALVRWPG
;
A
#
# COMPACT_ATOMS: atom_id res chain seq x y z
N MET A 1 11.38 8.49 28.35
CA MET A 1 12.11 7.32 27.83
C MET A 1 12.65 7.74 26.48
N THR A 2 13.94 7.67 26.28
CA THR A 2 14.58 8.03 25.00
C THR A 2 14.19 6.98 23.96
N ASP A 3 13.45 7.37 22.91
CA ASP A 3 13.07 6.50 21.76
C ASP A 3 14.30 6.06 20.91
N ALA A 4 15.50 6.26 21.46
CA ALA A 4 16.76 5.87 20.85
C ALA A 4 16.87 4.34 20.85
N GLY A 5 16.62 3.73 19.72
CA GLY A 5 16.78 2.28 19.60
C GLY A 5 15.84 1.58 18.63
N HIS A 6 14.82 2.25 18.05
CA HIS A 6 14.05 1.66 16.96
C HIS A 6 14.89 1.57 15.69
N LYS A 7 14.78 0.43 14.98
CA LYS A 7 15.42 0.23 13.68
C LYS A 7 14.38 -0.25 12.68
N LEU A 8 14.27 0.46 11.56
CA LEU A 8 13.43 0.06 10.43
C LEU A 8 14.30 -0.54 9.33
N ILE A 9 14.08 -1.83 9.06
CA ILE A 9 14.67 -2.53 7.93
C ILE A 9 13.75 -2.30 6.74
N VAL A 10 14.25 -1.62 5.73
CA VAL A 10 13.48 -1.07 4.61
C VAL A 10 14.18 -1.30 3.27
N GLY A 11 13.46 -1.12 2.18
CA GLY A 11 14.02 -1.16 0.82
C GLY A 11 13.44 -0.05 -0.03
N GLN A 12 14.27 0.53 -0.91
CA GLN A 12 13.92 1.71 -1.73
C GLN A 12 12.73 1.49 -2.67
N LEU A 13 12.50 0.26 -3.13
CA LEU A 13 11.42 -0.08 -4.07
C LEU A 13 10.17 -0.64 -3.38
N SER A 14 10.09 -0.49 -2.06
CA SER A 14 8.98 -1.02 -1.28
C SER A 14 8.03 0.09 -0.83
N PRO A 15 6.78 0.11 -1.31
CA PRO A 15 5.77 1.06 -0.87
C PRO A 15 5.46 0.94 0.62
N PHE A 16 5.51 -0.28 1.15
CA PHE A 16 5.31 -0.55 2.57
C PHE A 16 6.45 -0.01 3.44
N SER A 17 7.69 0.00 2.90
CA SER A 17 8.84 0.63 3.56
C SER A 17 8.72 2.15 3.59
N ASP A 18 8.24 2.75 2.51
CA ASP A 18 7.94 4.19 2.47
C ASP A 18 6.85 4.54 3.48
N LYS A 19 5.73 3.78 3.49
CA LYS A 19 4.63 3.91 4.45
C LYS A 19 5.15 3.87 5.90
N ALA A 20 5.92 2.84 6.26
CA ALA A 20 6.43 2.68 7.63
C ALA A 20 7.33 3.83 8.08
N GLN A 21 8.24 4.28 7.21
CA GLN A 21 9.12 5.41 7.51
C GLN A 21 8.34 6.72 7.70
N ALA A 22 7.37 6.99 6.81
CA ALA A 22 6.54 8.18 6.92
C ALA A 22 5.69 8.17 8.20
N MET A 23 5.12 7.03 8.56
CA MET A 23 4.35 6.86 9.81
C MET A 23 5.19 7.13 11.06
N PHE A 24 6.43 6.64 11.12
CA PHE A 24 7.34 6.91 12.24
C PHE A 24 7.72 8.39 12.34
N ARG A 25 7.95 9.06 11.19
CA ARG A 25 8.20 10.51 11.17
C ARG A 25 6.97 11.31 11.61
N PHE A 26 5.80 10.95 11.12
CA PHE A 26 4.53 11.58 11.52
C PHE A 26 4.31 11.52 13.03
N LYS A 27 4.63 10.38 13.64
CA LYS A 27 4.59 10.19 15.10
C LYS A 27 5.77 10.83 15.84
N GLY A 28 6.75 11.41 15.12
CA GLY A 28 7.97 11.91 15.74
C GLY A 28 8.77 10.82 16.48
N ILE A 29 8.68 9.56 16.06
CA ILE A 29 9.43 8.44 16.64
C ILE A 29 10.77 8.34 15.94
N PRO A 30 11.90 8.57 16.63
CA PRO A 30 13.22 8.42 16.05
C PRO A 30 13.51 6.96 15.70
N PHE A 31 14.17 6.74 14.57
CA PHE A 31 14.58 5.40 14.14
C PHE A 31 15.86 5.42 13.32
N GLU A 32 16.63 4.35 13.41
CA GLU A 32 17.73 4.04 12.51
C GLU A 32 17.15 3.36 11.25
N ARG A 33 17.48 3.90 10.06
CA ARG A 33 17.12 3.28 8.79
C ARG A 33 18.18 2.27 8.38
N ILE A 34 17.78 1.01 8.20
CA ILE A 34 18.64 -0.07 7.73
C ILE A 34 18.18 -0.51 6.34
N GLU A 35 19.03 -0.37 5.33
CA GLU A 35 18.73 -0.86 3.99
C GLU A 35 18.81 -2.38 3.96
N VAL A 36 17.74 -3.04 3.45
CA VAL A 36 17.70 -4.49 3.31
C VAL A 36 18.72 -4.96 2.27
N ASN A 37 19.41 -6.02 2.61
CA ASN A 37 20.28 -6.78 1.71
C ASN A 37 20.34 -8.24 2.17
N PRO A 38 21.00 -9.17 1.45
CA PRO A 38 21.04 -10.58 1.83
C PRO A 38 21.56 -10.83 3.25
N LYS A 39 22.60 -10.09 3.68
CA LYS A 39 23.15 -10.19 5.03
C LYS A 39 22.17 -9.71 6.09
N ILE A 40 21.62 -8.53 5.94
CA ILE A 40 20.60 -7.98 6.85
C ILE A 40 19.36 -8.89 6.90
N THR A 41 18.96 -9.47 5.77
CA THR A 41 17.85 -10.43 5.73
C THR A 41 18.14 -11.65 6.58
N ALA A 42 19.32 -12.27 6.43
CA ALA A 42 19.68 -13.49 7.12
C ALA A 42 20.00 -13.28 8.62
N GLU A 43 20.70 -12.20 8.95
CA GLU A 43 21.22 -11.97 10.31
C GLU A 43 20.25 -11.17 11.22
N LEU A 44 19.34 -10.38 10.63
CA LEU A 44 18.51 -9.46 11.39
C LEU A 44 17.01 -9.59 11.07
N LEU A 45 16.61 -9.46 9.79
CA LEU A 45 15.19 -9.41 9.44
C LEU A 45 14.48 -10.72 9.79
N VAL A 46 14.91 -11.84 9.23
CA VAL A 46 14.27 -13.15 9.46
C VAL A 46 14.34 -13.60 10.90
N PRO A 47 15.49 -13.55 11.59
CA PRO A 47 15.57 -13.93 13.01
C PRO A 47 14.66 -13.12 13.93
N LYS A 48 14.41 -11.84 13.60
CA LYS A 48 13.62 -10.94 14.45
C LYS A 48 12.13 -10.92 14.09
N THR A 49 11.78 -11.00 12.81
CA THR A 49 10.38 -10.88 12.36
C THR A 49 9.73 -12.20 11.96
N GLY A 50 10.52 -13.26 11.76
CA GLY A 50 10.06 -14.55 11.23
C GLY A 50 9.69 -14.52 9.74
N LYS A 51 9.97 -13.41 9.03
CA LYS A 51 9.56 -13.19 7.64
C LYS A 51 10.70 -12.61 6.80
N HIS A 52 10.70 -12.91 5.49
CA HIS A 52 11.58 -12.31 4.50
C HIS A 52 11.04 -10.97 3.93
N LEU A 53 9.90 -10.50 4.44
CA LEU A 53 9.21 -9.33 3.91
C LEU A 53 9.60 -8.06 4.69
N ILE A 54 9.75 -6.98 3.97
CA ILE A 54 9.96 -5.62 4.51
C ILE A 54 8.67 -4.81 4.41
N PRO A 55 8.49 -3.84 5.32
CA PRO A 55 9.37 -3.39 6.38
C PRO A 55 9.46 -4.37 7.56
N GLY A 56 10.62 -4.37 8.22
CA GLY A 56 10.80 -4.99 9.52
C GLY A 56 11.16 -3.93 10.56
N LEU A 57 10.50 -3.95 11.71
CA LEU A 57 10.81 -3.08 12.85
C LEU A 57 11.54 -3.90 13.91
N ILE A 58 12.67 -3.42 14.38
CA ILE A 58 13.32 -3.87 15.60
C ILE A 58 13.05 -2.82 16.68
N LYS A 59 12.41 -3.25 17.76
CA LYS A 59 12.09 -2.39 18.91
C LYS A 59 13.28 -2.19 19.84
N PRO A 60 13.25 -1.20 20.75
CA PRO A 60 14.31 -0.97 21.73
C PRO A 60 14.64 -2.16 22.63
N ASP A 61 13.67 -3.04 22.90
CA ASP A 61 13.85 -4.28 23.66
C ASP A 61 14.47 -5.43 22.85
N GLY A 62 14.79 -5.19 21.58
CA GLY A 62 15.36 -6.17 20.66
C GLY A 62 14.34 -7.14 20.05
N SER A 63 13.03 -7.04 20.38
CA SER A 63 11.99 -7.79 19.71
C SER A 63 11.71 -7.24 18.30
N GLY A 64 11.23 -8.11 17.40
CA GLY A 64 10.93 -7.73 16.02
C GLY A 64 9.44 -7.74 15.70
N LEU A 65 9.05 -6.88 14.77
CA LEU A 65 7.70 -6.79 14.24
C LEU A 65 7.76 -6.63 12.72
N GLY A 66 7.08 -7.49 11.99
CA GLY A 66 6.88 -7.36 10.54
C GLY A 66 5.44 -6.97 10.24
N ASP A 67 5.19 -6.49 9.01
CA ASP A 67 3.90 -6.02 8.53
C ASP A 67 3.62 -4.53 8.83
N SER A 68 3.38 -3.73 7.77
CA SER A 68 3.27 -2.28 7.89
C SER A 68 2.07 -1.82 8.71
N THR A 69 0.94 -2.53 8.65
CA THR A 69 -0.25 -2.23 9.45
C THR A 69 -0.01 -2.51 10.94
N ARG A 70 0.67 -3.62 11.27
CA ARG A 70 1.08 -3.90 12.66
C ARG A 70 2.10 -2.89 13.18
N ILE A 71 3.01 -2.42 12.33
CA ILE A 71 3.96 -1.36 12.66
C ILE A 71 3.23 -0.04 12.91
N ALA A 72 2.16 0.27 12.13
CA ALA A 72 1.30 1.42 12.38
C ALA A 72 0.62 1.37 13.75
N HIS A 73 -0.01 0.24 14.09
CA HIS A 73 -0.62 0.06 15.40
C HIS A 73 0.38 0.22 16.55
N TYR A 74 1.57 -0.37 16.43
CA TYR A 74 2.62 -0.19 17.41
C TYR A 74 3.04 1.27 17.57
N ALA A 75 3.18 2.00 16.47
CA ALA A 75 3.54 3.42 16.49
C ALA A 75 2.44 4.27 17.14
N ASP A 76 1.17 3.93 16.90
CA ASP A 76 0.01 4.61 17.48
C ASP A 76 -0.12 4.33 19.00
N GLU A 77 0.09 3.09 19.42
CA GLU A 77 0.14 2.72 20.86
C GLU A 77 1.29 3.44 21.58
N LEU A 78 2.47 3.56 20.93
CA LEU A 78 3.64 4.21 21.52
C LEU A 78 3.46 5.72 21.62
N ARG A 79 2.86 6.34 20.62
CA ARG A 79 2.55 7.78 20.54
C ARG A 79 1.15 7.98 19.95
N PRO A 80 0.11 8.02 20.80
CA PRO A 80 -1.27 8.18 20.34
C PRO A 80 -1.52 9.49 19.56
N ASP A 81 -0.81 10.57 19.90
CA ASP A 81 -0.94 11.87 19.26
C ASP A 81 0.27 12.20 18.38
N PRO A 82 0.07 12.66 17.13
CA PRO A 82 -1.19 12.76 16.38
C PRO A 82 -1.75 11.37 16.00
N PRO A 83 -3.09 11.15 16.02
CA PRO A 83 -3.69 9.86 15.72
C PRO A 83 -3.62 9.55 14.21
N PHE A 84 -3.48 8.26 13.86
CA PHE A 84 -3.62 7.80 12.47
C PHE A 84 -5.07 7.68 12.02
N LEU A 85 -5.98 7.55 12.98
CA LEU A 85 -7.38 7.26 12.72
C LEU A 85 -8.26 8.43 13.18
N PRO A 86 -9.30 8.77 12.44
CA PRO A 86 -10.35 9.64 12.93
C PRO A 86 -11.04 9.03 14.16
N ASP A 87 -11.56 9.88 15.03
CA ASP A 87 -12.33 9.49 16.21
C ASP A 87 -13.82 9.19 15.90
N GLU A 88 -14.25 9.41 14.66
CA GLU A 88 -15.60 9.10 14.17
C GLU A 88 -15.61 7.67 13.58
N PRO A 89 -16.47 6.75 14.10
CA PRO A 89 -16.40 5.32 13.75
C PRO A 89 -16.55 5.01 12.27
N ARG A 90 -17.34 5.76 11.51
CA ARG A 90 -17.50 5.58 10.06
C ARG A 90 -16.23 5.94 9.32
N LEU A 91 -15.58 7.04 9.70
CA LEU A 91 -14.34 7.50 9.08
C LEU A 91 -13.17 6.58 9.45
N GLU A 92 -13.13 6.08 10.68
CA GLU A 92 -12.17 5.05 11.10
C GLU A 92 -12.30 3.80 10.22
N PHE A 93 -13.52 3.29 10.05
CA PHE A 93 -13.76 2.14 9.18
C PHE A 93 -13.35 2.41 7.72
N LEU A 94 -13.75 3.56 7.16
CA LEU A 94 -13.39 3.93 5.78
C LEU A 94 -11.88 4.11 5.61
N THR A 95 -11.18 4.61 6.63
CA THR A 95 -9.72 4.67 6.65
C THR A 95 -9.12 3.26 6.49
N HIS A 96 -9.59 2.28 7.25
CA HIS A 96 -9.10 0.89 7.14
C HIS A 96 -9.47 0.24 5.81
N LEU A 97 -10.65 0.52 5.26
CA LEU A 97 -11.05 0.01 3.95
C LEU A 97 -10.14 0.54 2.84
N ILE A 98 -9.85 1.85 2.85
CA ILE A 98 -8.99 2.46 1.83
C ILE A 98 -7.53 2.02 2.01
N GLU A 99 -7.07 1.86 3.27
CA GLU A 99 -5.74 1.31 3.56
C GLU A 99 -5.57 -0.09 2.96
N ASP A 100 -6.51 -0.99 3.23
CA ASP A 100 -6.45 -2.37 2.74
C ASP A 100 -6.56 -2.42 1.20
N TYR A 101 -7.44 -1.61 0.60
CA TYR A 101 -7.50 -1.43 -0.85
C TYR A 101 -6.15 -0.98 -1.43
N ALA A 102 -5.50 0.00 -0.82
CA ALA A 102 -4.21 0.49 -1.29
C ALA A 102 -3.11 -0.57 -1.13
N ASP A 103 -3.03 -1.23 0.00
CA ASP A 103 -1.99 -2.20 0.31
C ASP A 103 -2.15 -3.49 -0.50
N GLU A 104 -3.37 -3.99 -0.72
CA GLU A 104 -3.60 -5.29 -1.36
C GLU A 104 -3.88 -5.18 -2.87
N TRP A 105 -4.66 -4.17 -3.29
CA TRP A 105 -5.04 -4.02 -4.70
C TRP A 105 -4.08 -3.13 -5.49
N MET A 106 -3.75 -1.92 -5.00
CA MET A 106 -2.90 -1.01 -5.76
C MET A 106 -1.45 -1.48 -5.88
N THR A 107 -0.99 -2.34 -4.98
CA THR A 107 0.30 -3.05 -5.13
C THR A 107 0.40 -3.80 -6.46
N LYS A 108 -0.72 -4.32 -7.00
CA LYS A 108 -0.74 -5.02 -8.29
C LYS A 108 -0.47 -4.08 -9.46
N LEU A 109 -1.02 -2.85 -9.41
CA LEU A 109 -0.77 -1.82 -10.40
C LEU A 109 0.72 -1.44 -10.42
N MET A 110 1.25 -1.12 -9.24
CA MET A 110 2.67 -0.75 -9.07
C MET A 110 3.60 -1.85 -9.58
N PHE A 111 3.35 -3.10 -9.20
CA PHE A 111 4.18 -4.22 -9.61
C PHE A 111 4.05 -4.51 -11.11
N CYS A 112 2.84 -4.40 -11.68
CA CYS A 112 2.58 -4.57 -13.10
C CYS A 112 3.49 -3.64 -13.92
N PHE A 113 3.39 -2.34 -13.69
CA PHE A 113 4.10 -1.36 -14.53
C PHE A 113 5.61 -1.49 -14.40
N ARG A 114 6.11 -1.65 -13.19
CA ARG A 114 7.54 -1.80 -12.92
C ARG A 114 8.19 -2.94 -13.70
N TRP A 115 7.47 -4.01 -13.98
CA TRP A 115 8.04 -5.19 -14.62
C TRP A 115 7.52 -5.47 -16.04
N THR A 116 6.47 -4.77 -16.48
CA THR A 116 5.98 -4.83 -17.86
C THR A 116 6.82 -3.95 -18.80
N PHE A 117 7.16 -2.74 -18.35
CA PHE A 117 7.87 -1.78 -19.19
C PHE A 117 9.39 -1.84 -18.96
N ASP A 118 10.16 -1.87 -20.06
CA ASP A 118 11.62 -2.06 -19.99
C ASP A 118 12.34 -0.94 -19.25
N ALA A 119 11.91 0.32 -19.41
CA ALA A 119 12.50 1.46 -18.73
C ALA A 119 12.32 1.39 -17.21
N ASP A 120 11.15 0.95 -16.77
CA ASP A 120 10.80 0.82 -15.35
C ASP A 120 11.54 -0.37 -14.73
N GLY A 121 11.58 -1.50 -15.45
CA GLY A 121 12.35 -2.68 -15.06
C GLY A 121 13.85 -2.41 -14.95
N ALA A 122 14.41 -1.66 -15.89
CA ALA A 122 15.83 -1.27 -15.86
C ALA A 122 16.15 -0.37 -14.66
N ARG A 123 15.30 0.64 -14.37
CA ARG A 123 15.44 1.47 -13.16
C ARG A 123 15.39 0.63 -11.89
N ALA A 124 14.43 -0.26 -11.79
CA ALA A 124 14.28 -1.12 -10.62
C ALA A 124 15.47 -2.07 -10.47
N ALA A 125 15.95 -2.68 -11.57
CA ALA A 125 17.12 -3.54 -11.56
C ALA A 125 18.39 -2.81 -11.08
N GLU A 126 18.57 -1.54 -11.45
CA GLU A 126 19.68 -0.71 -10.97
C GLU A 126 19.62 -0.50 -9.46
N VAL A 127 18.43 -0.23 -8.89
CA VAL A 127 18.26 -0.10 -7.44
C VAL A 127 18.57 -1.43 -6.73
N PHE A 128 18.04 -2.55 -7.22
CA PHE A 128 18.35 -3.88 -6.67
C PHE A 128 19.84 -4.20 -6.77
N ALA A 129 20.46 -3.93 -7.91
CA ALA A 129 21.87 -4.20 -8.10
C ALA A 129 22.75 -3.47 -7.08
N ARG A 130 22.42 -2.24 -6.73
CA ARG A 130 23.15 -1.46 -5.71
C ARG A 130 22.97 -1.99 -4.30
N THR A 131 21.78 -2.50 -3.96
CA THR A 131 21.44 -2.85 -2.57
C THR A 131 21.60 -4.35 -2.28
N MET A 132 21.50 -5.21 -3.30
CA MET A 132 21.50 -6.67 -3.15
C MET A 132 22.78 -7.34 -3.62
N ALA A 133 23.75 -6.59 -4.16
CA ALA A 133 25.00 -7.17 -4.62
C ALA A 133 25.81 -7.78 -3.47
N THR A 134 26.42 -8.94 -3.74
CA THR A 134 27.37 -9.65 -2.89
C THR A 134 28.61 -10.02 -3.71
N ALA A 135 29.62 -10.57 -3.04
CA ALA A 135 30.79 -11.06 -3.75
C ALA A 135 30.46 -12.22 -4.70
N GLU A 136 29.49 -13.07 -4.33
CA GLU A 136 29.03 -14.21 -5.11
C GLU A 136 28.04 -13.81 -6.22
N MET A 137 27.40 -12.65 -6.08
CA MET A 137 26.42 -12.12 -7.05
C MET A 137 26.66 -10.65 -7.29
N PRO A 138 27.58 -10.30 -8.21
CA PRO A 138 27.92 -8.91 -8.55
C PRO A 138 26.75 -8.12 -9.13
N SER A 139 26.82 -6.80 -9.01
CA SER A 139 25.74 -5.90 -9.46
C SER A 139 25.40 -6.03 -10.96
N GLU A 140 26.37 -6.30 -11.81
CA GLU A 140 26.15 -6.54 -13.24
C GLU A 140 25.23 -7.74 -13.48
N GLN A 141 25.52 -8.85 -12.83
CA GLN A 141 24.73 -10.06 -12.94
C GLN A 141 23.30 -9.86 -12.41
N LEU A 142 23.14 -9.09 -11.34
CA LEU A 142 21.82 -8.74 -10.80
C LEU A 142 20.99 -7.89 -11.75
N ARG A 143 21.60 -6.93 -12.46
CA ARG A 143 20.89 -6.10 -13.46
C ARG A 143 20.24 -6.95 -14.55
N GLU A 144 20.87 -8.05 -14.95
CA GLU A 144 20.36 -8.94 -15.98
C GLU A 144 19.30 -9.92 -15.43
N LEU A 145 19.54 -10.50 -14.24
CA LEU A 145 18.72 -11.57 -13.70
C LEU A 145 17.42 -11.09 -13.06
N ILE A 146 17.42 -9.92 -12.41
CA ILE A 146 16.29 -9.45 -11.60
C ILE A 146 15.04 -9.20 -12.46
N PRO A 147 15.08 -8.48 -13.59
CA PRO A 147 13.90 -8.26 -14.39
C PRO A 147 13.23 -9.58 -14.83
N ALA A 148 14.00 -10.52 -15.34
CA ALA A 148 13.49 -11.80 -15.78
C ALA A 148 12.90 -12.64 -14.62
N ARG A 149 13.54 -12.59 -13.44
CA ARG A 149 13.06 -13.28 -12.24
C ARG A 149 11.76 -12.70 -11.73
N LEU A 150 11.66 -11.37 -11.66
CA LEU A 150 10.50 -10.68 -11.09
C LEU A 150 9.31 -10.68 -12.07
N ARG A 151 9.53 -10.63 -13.38
CA ARG A 151 8.49 -10.88 -14.38
C ARG A 151 7.78 -12.24 -14.17
N LYS A 152 8.49 -13.27 -13.76
CA LYS A 152 7.87 -14.57 -13.43
C LYS A 152 6.91 -14.49 -12.23
N GLN A 153 7.07 -13.52 -11.34
CA GLN A 153 6.15 -13.31 -10.21
C GLN A 153 4.86 -12.60 -10.61
N MET A 154 4.77 -12.04 -11.83
CA MET A 154 3.56 -11.39 -12.34
C MET A 154 2.36 -12.33 -12.38
N HIS A 155 2.59 -13.65 -12.52
CA HIS A 155 1.51 -14.63 -12.41
C HIS A 155 0.81 -14.58 -11.05
N PHE A 156 1.55 -14.45 -9.96
CA PHE A 156 1.00 -14.41 -8.61
C PHE A 156 0.33 -13.07 -8.28
N LEU A 157 0.86 -11.97 -8.79
CA LEU A 157 0.39 -10.64 -8.42
C LEU A 157 -0.70 -10.10 -9.34
N MET A 158 -0.70 -10.47 -10.60
CA MET A 158 -1.61 -9.94 -11.63
C MET A 158 -2.17 -10.98 -12.59
N GLY A 159 -2.06 -12.27 -12.28
CA GLY A 159 -2.56 -13.35 -13.13
C GLY A 159 -1.78 -13.54 -14.44
N GLY A 160 -0.66 -12.85 -14.62
CA GLY A 160 0.21 -12.92 -15.81
C GLY A 160 0.38 -11.59 -16.53
N GLU A 161 1.44 -11.46 -17.30
CA GLU A 161 1.82 -10.24 -18.01
C GLU A 161 0.76 -9.79 -19.05
N HIS A 162 0.05 -10.75 -19.66
CA HIS A 162 -1.02 -10.48 -20.64
C HIS A 162 -2.18 -9.67 -20.08
N ASN A 163 -2.30 -9.55 -18.74
CA ASN A 163 -3.31 -8.73 -18.07
C ASN A 163 -2.90 -7.27 -17.86
N ALA A 164 -1.69 -6.87 -18.28
CA ALA A 164 -1.22 -5.50 -18.16
C ALA A 164 -2.22 -4.44 -18.71
N PRO A 165 -2.93 -4.66 -19.85
CA PRO A 165 -3.92 -3.70 -20.34
C PRO A 165 -5.09 -3.44 -19.38
N PHE A 166 -5.48 -4.44 -18.56
CA PHE A 166 -6.47 -4.22 -17.50
C PHE A 166 -5.94 -3.29 -16.42
N PHE A 167 -4.70 -3.53 -15.94
CA PHE A 167 -4.10 -2.72 -14.88
C PHE A 167 -3.79 -1.30 -15.34
N GLU A 168 -3.40 -1.10 -16.61
CA GLU A 168 -3.23 0.23 -17.20
C GLU A 168 -4.56 1.00 -17.19
N LYS A 169 -5.64 0.38 -17.65
CA LYS A 169 -6.97 0.96 -17.62
C LYS A 169 -7.43 1.29 -16.19
N GLU A 170 -7.14 0.40 -15.24
CA GLU A 170 -7.47 0.60 -13.83
C GLU A 170 -6.67 1.74 -13.21
N PHE A 171 -5.39 1.87 -13.51
CA PHE A 171 -4.55 3.01 -13.11
C PHE A 171 -5.21 4.33 -13.48
N HIS A 172 -5.54 4.51 -14.75
CA HIS A 172 -6.18 5.75 -15.20
C HIS A 172 -7.52 6.01 -14.53
N ARG A 173 -8.31 4.99 -14.26
CA ARG A 173 -9.61 5.12 -13.57
C ARG A 173 -9.46 5.51 -12.10
N VAL A 174 -8.53 4.88 -11.39
CA VAL A 174 -8.27 5.20 -9.98
C VAL A 174 -7.80 6.64 -9.85
N TYR A 175 -6.82 7.04 -10.67
CA TYR A 175 -6.28 8.39 -10.56
C TYR A 175 -7.20 9.46 -11.15
N ALA A 176 -8.02 9.16 -12.14
CA ALA A 176 -9.10 10.06 -12.58
C ALA A 176 -10.17 10.27 -11.49
N ALA A 177 -10.39 9.28 -10.62
CA ALA A 177 -11.29 9.43 -9.47
C ALA A 177 -10.67 10.29 -8.36
N LEU A 178 -9.34 10.27 -8.21
CA LEU A 178 -8.61 10.96 -7.14
C LEU A 178 -8.12 12.36 -7.54
N ASP A 179 -7.89 12.64 -8.82
CA ASP A 179 -7.28 13.90 -9.26
C ASP A 179 -8.14 15.13 -8.91
N PRO A 180 -9.46 15.16 -9.15
CA PRO A 180 -10.32 16.25 -8.71
C PRO A 180 -10.37 16.40 -7.18
N HIS A 181 -10.30 15.28 -6.44
CA HIS A 181 -10.26 15.30 -4.99
C HIS A 181 -9.03 16.02 -4.47
N PHE A 182 -7.83 15.66 -4.95
CA PHE A 182 -6.58 16.31 -4.52
C PHE A 182 -6.35 17.71 -5.12
N ALA A 183 -7.17 18.11 -6.09
CA ALA A 183 -7.26 19.52 -6.50
C ALA A 183 -7.91 20.40 -5.42
N ALA A 184 -8.87 19.85 -4.66
CA ALA A 184 -9.68 20.55 -3.69
C ALA A 184 -9.24 20.33 -2.24
N HIS A 185 -8.67 19.15 -1.93
CA HIS A 185 -8.42 18.71 -0.55
C HIS A 185 -6.97 18.28 -0.34
N PRO A 186 -6.41 18.56 0.85
CA PRO A 186 -5.02 18.21 1.16
C PRO A 186 -4.81 16.71 1.39
N TYR A 187 -5.79 16.01 1.93
CA TYR A 187 -5.77 14.58 2.25
C TYR A 187 -7.13 13.95 1.95
N LEU A 188 -7.22 12.61 2.04
CA LEU A 188 -8.42 11.85 1.65
C LEU A 188 -9.67 12.23 2.45
N LEU A 189 -9.55 12.35 3.77
CA LEU A 189 -10.70 12.51 4.65
C LEU A 189 -10.73 13.86 5.39
N GLY A 190 -9.75 14.75 5.18
CA GLY A 190 -9.79 16.01 5.88
C GLY A 190 -8.53 16.86 5.81
N PRO A 191 -8.31 17.71 6.82
CA PRO A 191 -7.19 18.65 6.82
C PRO A 191 -5.85 18.00 7.21
N ARG A 192 -5.86 16.81 7.80
CA ARG A 192 -4.69 16.05 8.24
C ARG A 192 -4.70 14.64 7.69
N PRO A 193 -3.51 14.01 7.54
CA PRO A 193 -3.42 12.67 6.97
C PRO A 193 -3.95 11.60 7.93
N THR A 194 -4.51 10.55 7.36
CA THR A 194 -4.93 9.33 8.04
C THR A 194 -4.10 8.14 7.56
N LEU A 195 -4.24 6.98 8.18
CA LEU A 195 -3.57 5.74 7.76
C LEU A 195 -3.82 5.41 6.28
N ALA A 196 -5.00 5.75 5.76
CA ALA A 196 -5.35 5.60 4.34
C ALA A 196 -4.44 6.44 3.42
N ASP A 197 -4.11 7.66 3.82
CA ASP A 197 -3.22 8.54 3.05
C ASP A 197 -1.80 7.96 2.97
N PHE A 198 -1.27 7.40 4.07
CA PHE A 198 0.05 6.76 4.08
C PHE A 198 0.10 5.53 3.17
N ALA A 199 -0.96 4.72 3.17
CA ALA A 199 -1.04 3.53 2.32
C ALA A 199 -1.15 3.91 0.84
N LEU A 200 -2.08 4.80 0.50
CA LEU A 200 -2.26 5.30 -0.87
C LEU A 200 -1.00 5.99 -1.39
N TRP A 201 -0.39 6.85 -0.57
CA TRP A 201 0.85 7.53 -0.93
C TRP A 201 2.00 6.56 -1.19
N GLY A 202 2.20 5.56 -0.32
CA GLY A 202 3.29 4.60 -0.49
C GLY A 202 3.24 3.89 -1.84
N GLN A 203 2.07 3.43 -2.26
CA GLN A 203 1.87 2.78 -3.56
C GLN A 203 2.03 3.78 -4.72
N SER A 204 1.39 4.94 -4.60
CA SER A 204 1.36 5.96 -5.65
C SER A 204 2.73 6.60 -5.87
N LYS A 205 3.51 6.82 -4.81
CA LYS A 205 4.90 7.31 -4.88
C LYS A 205 5.79 6.37 -5.69
N GLN A 206 5.69 5.07 -5.44
CA GLN A 206 6.48 4.10 -6.18
C GLN A 206 6.14 4.11 -7.68
N MET A 207 4.86 4.32 -8.04
CA MET A 207 4.44 4.48 -9.43
C MET A 207 4.86 5.84 -10.02
N LEU A 208 4.84 6.92 -9.23
CA LEU A 208 5.30 8.24 -9.68
C LEU A 208 6.82 8.26 -9.94
N ASP A 209 7.60 7.48 -9.17
CA ASP A 209 9.05 7.35 -9.31
C ASP A 209 9.45 6.51 -10.53
N ASP A 210 8.60 5.58 -10.96
CA ASP A 210 8.83 4.75 -12.13
C ASP A 210 8.57 5.55 -13.43
N PRO A 211 9.43 5.47 -14.47
CA PRO A 211 9.38 6.34 -15.65
C PRO A 211 8.03 6.35 -16.37
N THR A 212 7.47 5.18 -16.65
CA THR A 212 6.25 5.06 -17.46
C THR A 212 5.01 5.55 -16.72
N PRO A 213 4.58 4.94 -15.58
CA PRO A 213 3.40 5.40 -14.85
C PRO A 213 3.59 6.81 -14.29
N GLY A 214 4.81 7.21 -13.94
CA GLY A 214 5.10 8.57 -13.47
C GLY A 214 4.88 9.61 -14.56
N SER A 215 5.21 9.31 -15.81
CA SER A 215 4.93 10.20 -16.94
C SER A 215 3.42 10.36 -17.18
N TRP A 216 2.67 9.26 -17.12
CA TRP A 216 1.21 9.29 -17.22
C TRP A 216 0.58 10.10 -16.11
N MET A 217 1.02 9.87 -14.87
CA MET A 217 0.46 10.57 -13.71
C MET A 217 0.67 12.07 -13.79
N ARG A 218 1.88 12.53 -14.15
CA ARG A 218 2.17 13.97 -14.30
C ARG A 218 1.39 14.62 -15.43
N ARG A 219 1.16 13.89 -16.53
CA ARG A 219 0.44 14.39 -17.70
C ARG A 219 -1.08 14.41 -17.48
N ASP A 220 -1.64 13.31 -16.98
CA ASP A 220 -3.08 13.05 -16.99
C ASP A 220 -3.73 13.29 -15.62
N HIS A 221 -2.94 13.21 -14.52
CA HIS A 221 -3.41 13.33 -13.14
C HIS A 221 -2.50 14.26 -12.31
N PRO A 222 -2.35 15.55 -12.73
CA PRO A 222 -1.34 16.44 -12.15
C PRO A 222 -1.60 16.83 -10.69
N HIS A 223 -2.84 16.77 -10.21
CA HIS A 223 -3.16 17.07 -8.82
C HIS A 223 -2.74 15.91 -7.90
N VAL A 224 -2.92 14.67 -8.35
CA VAL A 224 -2.39 13.48 -7.67
C VAL A 224 -0.86 13.54 -7.61
N ALA A 225 -0.20 13.83 -8.74
CA ALA A 225 1.26 13.94 -8.76
C ALA A 225 1.78 14.98 -7.76
N ARG A 226 1.16 16.18 -7.72
CA ARG A 226 1.50 17.23 -6.76
C ARG A 226 1.22 16.82 -5.30
N TRP A 227 0.13 16.10 -5.06
CA TRP A 227 -0.17 15.57 -3.72
C TRP A 227 0.93 14.61 -3.26
N ILE A 228 1.36 13.68 -4.11
CA ILE A 228 2.44 12.73 -3.81
C ILE A 228 3.75 13.47 -3.53
N GLU A 229 4.11 14.45 -4.38
CA GLU A 229 5.33 15.24 -4.23
C GLU A 229 5.31 16.05 -2.92
N ARG A 230 4.17 16.69 -2.60
CA ARG A 230 3.97 17.43 -1.35
C ARG A 230 4.05 16.51 -0.13
N PHE A 231 3.43 15.34 -0.18
CA PHE A 231 3.51 14.34 0.88
C PHE A 231 4.95 13.85 1.07
N THR A 232 5.65 13.52 -0.02
CA THR A 232 7.07 13.14 -0.01
C THR A 232 7.97 14.22 0.60
N ALA A 233 7.64 15.50 0.40
CA ALA A 233 8.33 16.63 1.00
C ALA A 233 7.95 16.89 2.48
N GLY A 234 7.23 15.98 3.13
CA GLY A 234 6.91 16.02 4.56
C GLY A 234 5.71 16.91 4.92
N SER A 235 4.72 17.10 4.01
CA SER A 235 3.51 17.81 4.37
C SER A 235 2.75 17.13 5.52
N TYR A 236 2.75 15.81 5.55
CA TYR A 236 2.12 15.03 6.60
C TYR A 236 2.67 15.34 8.01
N GLU A 237 3.95 15.69 8.14
CA GLU A 237 4.54 16.09 9.43
C GLU A 237 4.07 17.48 9.82
N ARG A 238 4.02 18.42 8.87
CA ARG A 238 3.57 19.81 9.12
C ARG A 238 2.09 19.88 9.43
N ASP A 239 1.29 19.05 8.77
CA ASP A 239 -0.17 19.06 8.84
C ASP A 239 -0.71 18.07 9.89
N ALA A 240 0.17 17.43 10.69
CA ALA A 240 -0.19 16.43 11.69
C ALA A 240 -1.28 16.88 12.68
N HIS A 241 -1.25 18.16 13.03
CA HIS A 241 -2.23 18.81 13.92
C HIS A 241 -3.03 19.90 13.22
N ALA A 242 -3.17 19.84 11.88
CA ALA A 242 -3.96 20.82 11.14
C ALA A 242 -5.39 20.86 11.68
N ALA A 243 -5.85 22.08 12.00
CA ALA A 243 -7.19 22.32 12.47
C ALA A 243 -8.21 22.22 11.32
N GLY A 244 -9.41 21.82 11.63
CA GLY A 244 -10.51 21.70 10.69
C GLY A 244 -11.32 20.43 10.90
N GLU A 245 -12.51 20.44 10.32
CA GLU A 245 -13.42 19.30 10.37
C GLU A 245 -13.02 18.22 9.35
N TRP A 246 -13.39 17.00 9.65
CA TRP A 246 -13.33 15.92 8.67
C TRP A 246 -14.31 16.20 7.52
N LEU A 247 -13.94 15.78 6.33
CA LEU A 247 -14.81 15.89 5.16
C LEU A 247 -16.01 14.93 5.28
N ASP A 248 -17.12 15.30 4.63
CA ASP A 248 -18.14 14.30 4.33
C ASP A 248 -17.51 13.19 3.47
N PRO A 249 -17.50 11.94 3.93
CA PRO A 249 -16.87 10.85 3.19
C PRO A 249 -17.47 10.61 1.79
N ALA A 250 -18.66 11.14 1.50
CA ALA A 250 -19.27 11.09 0.17
C ALA A 250 -18.43 11.76 -0.92
N VAL A 251 -17.49 12.66 -0.57
CA VAL A 251 -16.55 13.28 -1.53
C VAL A 251 -15.64 12.23 -2.20
N LEU A 252 -15.43 11.07 -1.57
CA LEU A 252 -14.68 9.95 -2.11
C LEU A 252 -15.54 8.93 -2.88
N ALA A 253 -16.81 9.23 -3.17
CA ALA A 253 -17.68 8.33 -3.93
C ALA A 253 -17.07 7.83 -5.27
N PRO A 254 -16.28 8.62 -6.02
CA PRO A 254 -15.59 8.10 -7.21
C PRO A 254 -14.58 6.97 -6.89
N LEU A 255 -13.84 7.08 -5.78
CA LEU A 255 -12.92 6.03 -5.31
C LEU A 255 -13.70 4.79 -4.82
N TYR A 256 -14.77 4.98 -4.06
CA TYR A 256 -15.59 3.85 -3.58
C TYR A 256 -16.16 3.03 -4.75
N ARG A 257 -16.58 3.68 -5.83
CA ARG A 257 -17.00 2.96 -7.05
C ARG A 257 -15.88 2.11 -7.67
N ARG A 258 -14.61 2.49 -7.50
CA ARG A 258 -13.48 1.65 -7.95
C ARG A 258 -13.29 0.45 -7.03
N ILE A 259 -13.37 0.65 -5.72
CA ILE A 259 -13.35 -0.43 -4.72
C ILE A 259 -14.47 -1.44 -5.01
N GLU A 260 -15.69 -0.97 -5.27
CA GLU A 260 -16.84 -1.80 -5.63
C GLU A 260 -16.63 -2.60 -6.92
N ALA A 261 -16.03 -1.97 -7.92
CA ALA A 261 -15.88 -2.56 -9.24
C ALA A 261 -14.73 -3.57 -9.34
N THR A 262 -13.69 -3.43 -8.52
CA THR A 262 -12.46 -4.22 -8.66
C THR A 262 -12.07 -4.95 -7.38
N TYR A 263 -11.88 -4.24 -6.29
CA TYR A 263 -11.38 -4.82 -5.05
C TYR A 263 -12.36 -5.83 -4.42
N PHE A 264 -13.62 -5.47 -4.25
CA PHE A 264 -14.60 -6.38 -3.67
C PHE A 264 -14.81 -7.66 -4.48
N PRO A 265 -15.04 -7.61 -5.80
CA PRO A 265 -15.14 -8.84 -6.60
C PRO A 265 -13.89 -9.73 -6.46
N TRP A 266 -12.71 -9.12 -6.41
CA TRP A 266 -11.46 -9.85 -6.28
C TRP A 266 -11.29 -10.53 -4.91
N VAL A 267 -11.49 -9.80 -3.80
CA VAL A 267 -11.34 -10.39 -2.45
C VAL A 267 -12.42 -11.43 -2.15
N LEU A 268 -13.64 -11.24 -2.66
CA LEU A 268 -14.73 -12.19 -2.48
C LEU A 268 -14.53 -13.47 -3.30
N ALA A 269 -14.00 -13.36 -4.51
CA ALA A 269 -13.62 -14.54 -5.30
C ALA A 269 -12.51 -15.32 -4.60
N ASN A 270 -11.50 -14.64 -4.06
CA ASN A 270 -10.48 -15.25 -3.22
C ASN A 270 -11.06 -15.95 -1.98
N ARG A 271 -11.95 -15.26 -1.25
CA ARG A 271 -12.63 -15.80 -0.05
C ARG A 271 -13.38 -17.10 -0.36
N ARG A 272 -14.12 -17.14 -1.48
CA ARG A 272 -14.85 -18.36 -1.91
C ARG A 272 -13.86 -19.50 -2.21
N ALA A 273 -12.81 -19.22 -2.97
CA ALA A 273 -11.80 -20.21 -3.34
C ALA A 273 -11.04 -20.77 -2.11
N VAL A 274 -10.63 -19.90 -1.19
CA VAL A 274 -9.97 -20.33 0.05
C VAL A 274 -10.88 -21.23 0.88
N LYS A 275 -12.17 -20.86 1.04
CA LYS A 275 -13.16 -21.69 1.74
C LYS A 275 -13.43 -23.03 1.07
N ALA A 276 -13.37 -23.09 -0.26
CA ALA A 276 -13.52 -24.31 -1.05
C ALA A 276 -12.24 -25.15 -1.14
N GLY A 277 -11.09 -24.65 -0.64
CA GLY A 277 -9.80 -25.31 -0.77
C GLY A 277 -9.23 -25.27 -2.19
N GLU A 278 -9.71 -24.37 -3.03
CA GLU A 278 -9.22 -24.17 -4.39
C GLU A 278 -7.88 -23.43 -4.40
N LYS A 279 -7.05 -23.72 -5.42
CA LYS A 279 -5.71 -23.11 -5.56
C LYS A 279 -5.74 -21.79 -6.33
N THR A 280 -6.79 -21.57 -7.12
CA THR A 280 -6.95 -20.39 -7.97
C THR A 280 -8.39 -19.93 -7.94
N PHE A 281 -8.60 -18.67 -8.30
CA PHE A 281 -9.94 -18.12 -8.49
C PHE A 281 -10.00 -17.21 -9.71
N ARG A 282 -11.17 -17.13 -10.32
CA ARG A 282 -11.44 -16.24 -11.43
C ARG A 282 -12.02 -14.92 -10.93
N PHE A 283 -11.38 -13.84 -11.32
CA PHE A 283 -11.84 -12.48 -11.14
C PHE A 283 -12.35 -11.92 -12.47
N GLU A 284 -13.51 -11.30 -12.45
CA GLU A 284 -14.09 -10.67 -13.63
C GLU A 284 -14.45 -9.22 -13.33
N SER A 285 -13.98 -8.29 -14.17
CA SER A 285 -14.31 -6.87 -14.11
C SER A 285 -14.08 -6.21 -15.46
N ASP A 286 -14.96 -5.31 -15.85
CA ASP A 286 -14.83 -4.46 -17.03
C ASP A 286 -14.58 -5.21 -18.36
N GLY A 287 -15.11 -6.43 -18.49
CA GLY A 287 -14.92 -7.30 -19.65
C GLY A 287 -13.59 -8.06 -19.66
N PHE A 288 -12.80 -7.96 -18.60
CA PHE A 288 -11.62 -8.79 -18.37
C PHE A 288 -11.95 -9.94 -17.43
N ALA A 289 -11.29 -11.07 -17.67
CA ALA A 289 -11.35 -12.24 -16.83
C ALA A 289 -9.93 -12.68 -16.51
N ILE A 290 -9.56 -12.68 -15.24
CA ILE A 290 -8.19 -12.90 -14.77
C ILE A 290 -8.19 -14.02 -13.73
N ASP A 291 -7.32 -14.99 -13.90
CA ASP A 291 -7.14 -16.07 -12.94
C ASP A 291 -5.99 -15.72 -11.96
N PHE A 292 -6.30 -15.70 -10.68
CA PHE A 292 -5.35 -15.42 -9.60
C PHE A 292 -5.13 -16.66 -8.73
N PRO A 293 -3.93 -16.83 -8.14
CA PRO A 293 -3.73 -17.78 -7.06
C PRO A 293 -4.59 -17.41 -5.84
N ALA A 294 -5.26 -18.39 -5.24
CA ALA A 294 -5.98 -18.19 -3.99
C ALA A 294 -5.01 -18.05 -2.82
N GLY A 295 -5.23 -17.06 -1.96
CA GLY A 295 -4.33 -16.71 -0.87
C GLY A 295 -5.03 -16.52 0.47
N GLY A 296 -4.63 -17.31 1.48
CA GLY A 296 -5.15 -17.19 2.85
C GLY A 296 -4.74 -15.89 3.54
N TYR A 297 -3.63 -15.26 3.12
CA TYR A 297 -3.23 -13.95 3.64
C TYR A 297 -4.24 -12.86 3.23
N LEU A 298 -4.60 -12.81 1.96
CA LEU A 298 -5.61 -11.88 1.45
C LEU A 298 -6.98 -12.07 2.13
N GLU A 299 -7.38 -13.33 2.36
CA GLU A 299 -8.62 -13.61 3.12
C GLU A 299 -8.52 -13.08 4.56
N LYS A 300 -7.37 -13.22 5.21
CA LYS A 300 -7.16 -12.68 6.56
C LYS A 300 -7.25 -11.15 6.59
N CYS A 301 -6.69 -10.45 5.61
CA CYS A 301 -6.74 -8.99 5.50
C CYS A 301 -8.19 -8.53 5.34
N PHE A 302 -8.91 -9.07 4.36
CA PHE A 302 -10.31 -8.71 4.13
C PHE A 302 -11.23 -9.11 5.29
N ALA A 303 -10.99 -10.23 5.97
CA ALA A 303 -11.75 -10.63 7.16
C ALA A 303 -11.57 -9.62 8.32
N ALA A 304 -10.39 -9.00 8.44
CA ALA A 304 -10.17 -7.96 9.43
C ALA A 304 -10.97 -6.68 9.13
N VAL A 305 -11.04 -6.28 7.85
CA VAL A 305 -11.88 -5.15 7.42
C VAL A 305 -13.36 -5.45 7.65
N ASP A 306 -13.82 -6.65 7.27
CA ASP A 306 -15.21 -7.10 7.47
C ASP A 306 -15.59 -7.13 8.97
N ALA A 307 -14.71 -7.61 9.83
CA ALA A 307 -14.91 -7.61 11.28
C ALA A 307 -15.07 -6.18 11.85
N ARG A 308 -14.30 -5.21 11.37
CA ARG A 308 -14.44 -3.80 11.76
C ARG A 308 -15.80 -3.24 11.34
N ARG A 309 -16.27 -3.56 10.11
CA ARG A 309 -17.60 -3.18 9.66
C ARG A 309 -18.69 -3.79 10.55
N GLN A 310 -18.56 -5.06 10.92
CA GLN A 310 -19.52 -5.74 11.80
C GLN A 310 -19.57 -5.13 13.21
N ALA A 311 -18.48 -4.54 13.67
CA ALA A 311 -18.39 -3.87 14.97
C ALA A 311 -19.04 -2.47 14.98
N LEU A 312 -19.34 -1.87 13.82
CA LEU A 312 -20.08 -0.61 13.74
C LEU A 312 -21.49 -0.73 14.32
N SER A 313 -22.01 0.38 14.86
CA SER A 313 -23.44 0.46 15.18
C SER A 313 -24.29 0.18 13.94
N ALA A 314 -25.55 -0.21 14.12
CA ALA A 314 -26.44 -0.45 12.99
C ALA A 314 -26.60 0.78 12.10
N ALA A 315 -26.70 1.98 12.70
CA ALA A 315 -26.83 3.23 11.97
C ALA A 315 -25.55 3.58 11.20
N ASP A 316 -24.37 3.44 11.82
CA ASP A 316 -23.10 3.72 11.16
C ASP A 316 -22.83 2.75 10.01
N ARG A 317 -23.16 1.46 10.20
CA ARG A 317 -23.03 0.45 9.18
C ARG A 317 -23.95 0.72 7.99
N GLU A 318 -25.21 1.10 8.23
CA GLU A 318 -26.13 1.51 7.17
C GLU A 318 -25.62 2.72 6.39
N ALA A 319 -25.08 3.73 7.10
CA ALA A 319 -24.50 4.90 6.48
C ALA A 319 -23.26 4.56 5.62
N VAL A 320 -22.38 3.69 6.11
CA VAL A 320 -21.22 3.21 5.34
C VAL A 320 -21.66 2.40 4.13
N ASP A 321 -22.64 1.50 4.28
CA ASP A 321 -23.15 0.67 3.17
C ASP A 321 -23.84 1.50 2.08
N ALA A 322 -24.37 2.67 2.43
CA ALA A 322 -24.91 3.61 1.46
C ALA A 322 -23.80 4.33 0.66
N LEU A 323 -22.61 4.53 1.26
CA LEU A 323 -21.46 5.15 0.60
C LEU A 323 -20.69 4.16 -0.28
N VAL A 324 -20.44 2.98 0.27
CA VAL A 324 -19.71 1.89 -0.36
C VAL A 324 -20.65 0.68 -0.35
N ARG A 325 -21.17 0.30 -1.51
CA ARG A 325 -22.09 -0.83 -1.65
C ARG A 325 -21.43 -2.12 -1.19
N TRP A 326 -21.47 -2.33 0.14
CA TRP A 326 -20.81 -3.49 0.72
C TRP A 326 -21.44 -4.77 0.16
N PRO A 327 -20.62 -5.70 -0.34
CA PRO A 327 -21.13 -6.96 -0.86
C PRO A 327 -21.68 -7.80 0.29
N GLY A 328 -22.92 -8.24 0.15
CA GLY A 328 -23.62 -9.08 1.12
C GLY A 328 -23.04 -10.49 1.29
#